data_112764ef784caea236aea98e49296498
#
_entry.id   112764ef784caea236aea98e49296498
#
_cell.length_a   1.000
_cell.length_b   1.000
_cell.length_c   1.000
_cell.angle_alpha   90.00
_cell.angle_beta   90.00
_cell.angle_gamma   90.00
#
_symmetry.space_group_name_H-M   'P 1'
#
loop_
_entity.id
_entity.type
_entity.pdbx_description
1 polymer ?
#
loop_
_entity_poly.entity_id
_entity_poly.type
_entity_poly.pdbx_seq_one_letter_code
_entity_poly.pdbx_strand_id
1 'polypeptide(L)'
;MFLVGKDGDFDQIVASAVKRAKRIYRDDNSALTLCMPYPTEALNLNMQSYRAYYDEINVYNPDEKISPKTAHQSRNRNMVDRSDLVVFYVEHEYGGTWQTMKYAVNQKKK
;
A
#
# COMPACT_ATOMS: atom_id res chain seq x y z
N MET A 1 3.28 -2.83 -11.65
CA MET A 1 2.33 -2.25 -10.69
C MET A 1 2.96 -2.22 -9.31
N PHE A 2 2.94 -1.06 -8.68
CA PHE A 2 3.50 -0.85 -7.34
C PHE A 2 2.35 -0.55 -6.37
N LEU A 3 2.18 -1.42 -5.37
CA LEU A 3 1.14 -1.27 -4.36
C LEU A 3 1.73 -0.64 -3.10
N VAL A 4 1.19 0.48 -2.65
CA VAL A 4 1.68 1.18 -1.47
C VAL A 4 0.52 1.58 -0.57
N GLY A 5 0.80 1.71 0.75
CA GLY A 5 -0.09 2.39 1.67
C GLY A 5 0.30 3.84 1.81
N LYS A 6 -0.19 4.51 2.84
CA LYS A 6 0.20 5.89 3.11
C LYS A 6 0.48 6.19 4.59
N ASP A 7 0.33 5.20 5.45
CA ASP A 7 0.35 5.43 6.90
C ASP A 7 1.74 5.45 7.52
N GLY A 8 2.77 5.12 6.76
CA GLY A 8 4.14 5.10 7.25
C GLY A 8 5.08 5.88 6.36
N ASP A 9 6.19 6.32 6.93
CA ASP A 9 7.22 7.06 6.19
C ASP A 9 7.80 6.23 5.06
N PHE A 10 7.95 4.92 5.27
CA PHE A 10 8.50 4.04 4.25
C PHE A 10 7.62 4.01 3.00
N ASP A 11 6.30 3.95 3.18
CA ASP A 11 5.36 4.00 2.06
C ASP A 11 5.54 5.28 1.24
N GLN A 12 5.72 6.41 1.92
CA GLN A 12 5.91 7.70 1.25
C GLN A 12 7.23 7.75 0.50
N ILE A 13 8.29 7.20 1.08
CA ILE A 13 9.60 7.13 0.42
C ILE A 13 9.52 6.28 -0.84
N VAL A 14 8.87 5.11 -0.76
CA VAL A 14 8.71 4.22 -1.91
C VAL A 14 7.89 4.89 -3.00
N ALA A 15 6.78 5.51 -2.66
CA ALA A 15 5.93 6.20 -3.64
C ALA A 15 6.70 7.30 -4.36
N SER A 16 7.46 8.11 -3.63
CA SER A 16 8.29 9.18 -4.21
C SER A 16 9.36 8.61 -5.13
N ALA A 17 10.01 7.52 -4.73
CA ALA A 17 11.04 6.86 -5.53
C ALA A 17 10.46 6.30 -6.83
N VAL A 18 9.29 5.67 -6.78
CA VAL A 18 8.61 5.14 -7.97
C VAL A 18 8.27 6.26 -8.94
N LYS A 19 7.70 7.36 -8.44
CA LYS A 19 7.34 8.50 -9.30
C LYS A 19 8.58 9.11 -9.95
N ARG A 20 9.68 9.23 -9.22
CA ARG A 20 10.93 9.75 -9.76
C ARG A 20 11.48 8.84 -10.84
N ALA A 21 11.49 7.53 -10.60
CA ALA A 21 11.97 6.55 -11.58
C ALA A 21 11.12 6.57 -12.84
N LYS A 22 9.80 6.61 -12.73
CA LYS A 22 8.90 6.69 -13.89
C LYS A 22 9.20 7.94 -14.73
N ARG A 23 9.43 9.08 -14.08
CA ARG A 23 9.72 10.33 -14.78
C ARG A 23 11.07 10.28 -15.48
N ILE A 24 12.12 9.75 -14.81
CA ILE A 24 13.47 9.68 -15.36
C ILE A 24 13.54 8.70 -16.54
N TYR A 25 12.92 7.54 -16.40
CA TYR A 25 12.99 6.48 -17.41
C TYR A 25 11.81 6.50 -18.38
N ARG A 26 10.88 7.45 -18.22
CA ARG A 26 9.68 7.60 -19.06
C ARG A 26 8.90 6.28 -19.15
N ASP A 27 8.76 5.61 -17.99
CA ASP A 27 8.08 4.32 -17.91
C ASP A 27 6.58 4.55 -17.72
N ASP A 28 5.81 4.40 -18.83
CA ASP A 28 4.37 4.55 -18.81
C ASP A 28 3.65 3.22 -18.53
N ASN A 29 4.40 2.13 -18.40
CA ASN A 29 3.82 0.80 -18.18
C ASN A 29 3.69 0.45 -16.68
N SER A 30 4.36 1.19 -15.81
CA SER A 30 4.28 0.98 -14.36
C SER A 30 3.23 1.87 -13.76
N ALA A 31 2.38 1.29 -12.91
CA ALA A 31 1.35 2.03 -12.19
C ALA A 31 1.67 2.07 -10.70
N LEU A 32 1.49 3.24 -10.08
CA LEU A 32 1.59 3.40 -8.62
C LEU A 32 0.16 3.38 -8.06
N THR A 33 -0.15 2.36 -7.26
CA THR A 33 -1.48 2.14 -6.72
C THR A 33 -1.47 2.38 -5.21
N LEU A 34 -2.34 3.28 -4.76
CA LEU A 34 -2.57 3.50 -3.32
C LEU A 34 -3.58 2.47 -2.81
N CYS A 35 -3.21 1.74 -1.77
CA CYS A 35 -4.07 0.74 -1.15
C CYS A 35 -4.50 1.23 0.23
N MET A 36 -5.78 1.54 0.36
CA MET A 36 -6.36 2.06 1.61
C MET A 36 -7.14 0.95 2.32
N PRO A 37 -6.96 0.82 3.65
CA PRO A 37 -7.68 -0.24 4.40
C PRO A 37 -9.17 0.02 4.51
N TYR A 38 -9.59 1.28 4.50
CA TYR A 38 -10.99 1.70 4.57
C TYR A 38 -11.10 3.14 4.07
N PRO A 39 -12.31 3.60 3.72
CA PRO A 39 -12.50 5.00 3.30
C PRO A 39 -12.21 5.94 4.48
N THR A 40 -11.57 7.06 4.19
CA THR A 40 -11.30 8.10 5.18
C THR A 40 -11.88 9.42 4.71
N GLU A 41 -12.18 10.30 5.67
CA GLU A 41 -12.65 11.64 5.33
C GLU A 41 -11.58 12.41 4.55
N ALA A 42 -10.31 12.27 4.95
CA ALA A 42 -9.21 12.91 4.25
C ALA A 42 -9.13 12.47 2.78
N LEU A 43 -9.35 11.19 2.51
CA LEU A 43 -9.37 10.68 1.14
C LEU A 43 -10.52 11.30 0.35
N ASN A 44 -11.72 11.33 0.93
CA ASN A 44 -12.91 11.86 0.27
C ASN A 44 -12.79 13.35 -0.01
N LEU A 45 -12.28 14.12 0.95
CA LEU A 45 -12.12 15.58 0.79
C LEU A 45 -11.02 15.95 -0.19
N ASN A 46 -10.02 15.10 -0.35
CA ASN A 46 -8.84 15.38 -1.18
C ASN A 46 -8.71 14.42 -2.36
N MET A 47 -9.81 13.82 -2.79
CA MET A 47 -9.80 12.78 -3.83
C MET A 47 -9.09 13.25 -5.10
N GLN A 48 -9.32 14.48 -5.51
CA GLN A 48 -8.70 15.02 -6.72
C GLN A 48 -7.18 15.06 -6.60
N SER A 49 -6.65 15.46 -5.43
CA SER A 49 -5.21 15.49 -5.18
C SER A 49 -4.63 14.09 -5.16
N TYR A 50 -5.33 13.13 -4.54
CA TYR A 50 -4.88 11.74 -4.51
C TYR A 50 -4.85 11.13 -5.91
N ARG A 51 -5.87 11.40 -6.73
CA ARG A 51 -5.93 10.89 -8.11
C ARG A 51 -4.87 11.51 -9.00
N ALA A 52 -4.43 12.73 -8.69
CA ALA A 52 -3.35 13.37 -9.42
C ALA A 52 -1.99 12.75 -9.09
N TYR A 53 -1.83 12.24 -7.87
CA TYR A 53 -0.56 11.67 -7.40
C TYR A 53 -0.43 10.17 -7.70
N TYR A 54 -1.49 9.41 -7.45
CA TYR A 54 -1.49 7.95 -7.65
C TYR A 54 -2.22 7.60 -8.95
N ASP A 55 -1.71 6.60 -9.65
CA ASP A 55 -2.33 6.14 -10.89
C ASP A 55 -3.66 5.45 -10.61
N GLU A 56 -3.75 4.75 -9.48
CA GLU A 56 -4.95 4.01 -9.09
C GLU A 56 -5.11 4.07 -7.58
N ILE A 57 -6.35 4.07 -7.11
CA ILE A 57 -6.67 4.04 -5.67
C ILE A 57 -7.62 2.87 -5.42
N ASN A 58 -7.18 1.93 -4.58
CA ASN A 58 -7.99 0.79 -4.14
C ASN A 58 -8.35 0.96 -2.67
N VAL A 59 -9.64 0.87 -2.35
CA VAL A 59 -10.14 0.95 -0.98
C VAL A 59 -10.73 -0.41 -0.62
N TYR A 60 -10.17 -1.01 0.42
CA TYR A 60 -10.66 -2.30 0.93
C TYR A 60 -11.60 -2.04 2.10
N ASN A 61 -12.44 -3.02 2.43
CA ASN A 61 -13.33 -2.94 3.59
C ASN A 61 -14.17 -1.66 3.62
N PRO A 62 -15.04 -1.42 2.61
CA PRO A 62 -15.90 -0.23 2.60
C PRO A 62 -16.92 -0.22 3.72
N ASP A 63 -17.13 -1.33 4.44
CA ASP A 63 -18.04 -1.45 5.55
C ASP A 63 -17.39 -0.87 6.82
N GLU A 64 -18.05 0.13 7.40
CA GLU A 64 -17.57 0.81 8.61
C GLU A 64 -17.60 -0.07 9.87
N LYS A 65 -18.21 -1.24 9.80
CA LYS A 65 -18.34 -2.15 10.95
C LYS A 65 -17.07 -2.92 11.24
N ILE A 66 -16.11 -2.92 10.32
CA ILE A 66 -14.84 -3.63 10.50
C ILE A 66 -13.89 -2.77 11.34
N SER A 67 -13.25 -3.36 12.35
CA SER A 67 -12.31 -2.63 13.19
C SER A 67 -11.10 -2.17 12.35
N PRO A 68 -10.49 -1.02 12.69
CA PRO A 68 -9.32 -0.53 11.96
C PRO A 68 -8.18 -1.55 11.90
N LYS A 69 -7.92 -2.27 12.99
CA LYS A 69 -6.86 -3.29 13.02
C LYS A 69 -7.12 -4.40 12.00
N THR A 70 -8.35 -4.91 11.97
CA THR A 70 -8.73 -5.96 11.01
C THR A 70 -8.65 -5.44 9.58
N ALA A 71 -9.11 -4.21 9.35
CA ALA A 71 -9.06 -3.59 8.03
C ALA A 71 -7.61 -3.45 7.52
N HIS A 72 -6.69 -3.01 8.37
CA HIS A 72 -5.27 -2.90 8.01
C HIS A 72 -4.67 -4.27 7.69
N GLN A 73 -4.97 -5.28 8.50
CA GLN A 73 -4.48 -6.64 8.25
C GLN A 73 -5.01 -7.19 6.93
N SER A 74 -6.28 -6.97 6.65
CA SER A 74 -6.93 -7.41 5.42
C SER A 74 -6.28 -6.76 4.19
N ARG A 75 -6.05 -5.45 4.25
CA ARG A 75 -5.37 -4.72 3.19
C ARG A 75 -3.97 -5.25 2.97
N ASN A 76 -3.20 -5.44 4.05
CA ASN A 76 -1.83 -5.88 3.96
C ASN A 76 -1.73 -7.27 3.33
N ARG A 77 -2.61 -8.19 3.71
CA ARG A 77 -2.65 -9.54 3.13
C ARG A 77 -3.01 -9.49 1.65
N ASN A 78 -3.95 -8.64 1.28
CA ASN A 78 -4.34 -8.49 -0.11
C ASN A 78 -3.16 -7.97 -0.96
N MET A 79 -2.40 -6.99 -0.43
CA MET A 79 -1.23 -6.48 -1.12
C MET A 79 -0.19 -7.57 -1.33
N VAL A 80 0.05 -8.40 -0.31
CA VAL A 80 0.98 -9.54 -0.42
C VAL A 80 0.50 -10.52 -1.47
N ASP A 81 -0.77 -10.91 -1.41
CA ASP A 81 -1.32 -11.91 -2.33
C ASP A 81 -1.25 -11.47 -3.79
N ARG A 82 -1.36 -10.17 -4.04
CA ARG A 82 -1.33 -9.60 -5.39
C ARG A 82 0.08 -9.32 -5.90
N SER A 83 1.10 -9.49 -5.08
CA SER A 83 2.47 -9.10 -5.39
C SER A 83 3.35 -10.31 -5.67
N ASP A 84 4.28 -10.16 -6.62
CA ASP A 84 5.30 -11.16 -6.92
C ASP A 84 6.54 -10.95 -6.03
N LEU A 85 6.80 -9.70 -5.67
CA LEU A 85 7.92 -9.31 -4.81
C LEU A 85 7.41 -8.34 -3.76
N VAL A 86 7.77 -8.58 -2.50
CA VAL A 86 7.36 -7.71 -1.39
C VAL A 86 8.61 -7.19 -0.69
N VAL A 87 8.64 -5.87 -0.46
CA VAL A 87 9.76 -5.21 0.22
C VAL A 87 9.24 -4.64 1.54
N PHE A 88 9.94 -4.98 2.64
CA PHE A 88 9.58 -4.53 3.97
C PHE A 88 10.72 -3.72 4.59
N TYR A 89 10.33 -2.72 5.39
CA TYR A 89 11.22 -2.06 6.33
C TYR A 89 10.75 -2.43 7.75
N VAL A 90 11.51 -3.26 8.45
CA VAL A 90 11.12 -3.82 9.74
C VAL A 90 12.14 -3.42 10.79
N GLU A 91 11.70 -2.66 11.81
CA GLU A 91 12.55 -2.23 12.92
C GLU A 91 12.33 -3.09 14.17
N HIS A 92 11.16 -3.74 14.29
CA HIS A 92 10.77 -4.49 15.48
C HIS A 92 10.20 -5.85 15.12
N GLU A 93 10.40 -6.82 15.99
CA GLU A 93 9.83 -8.16 15.84
C GLU A 93 8.38 -8.21 16.37
N TYR A 94 7.63 -7.14 16.17
CA TYR A 94 6.21 -7.06 16.52
C TYR A 94 5.54 -5.99 15.65
N GLY A 95 4.19 -5.95 15.71
CA GLY A 95 3.41 -4.96 14.97
C GLY A 95 2.96 -5.43 13.61
N GLY A 96 2.27 -4.55 12.90
CA GLY A 96 1.61 -4.88 11.63
C GLY A 96 2.57 -5.26 10.52
N THR A 97 3.68 -4.54 10.39
CA THR A 97 4.68 -4.81 9.35
C THR A 97 5.34 -6.18 9.58
N TRP A 98 5.70 -6.47 10.83
CA TRP A 98 6.27 -7.76 11.19
C TRP A 98 5.33 -8.92 10.87
N GLN A 99 4.04 -8.78 11.21
CA GLN A 99 3.05 -9.80 10.95
C GLN A 99 2.80 -9.99 9.46
N THR A 100 2.79 -8.91 8.70
CA THR A 100 2.63 -8.98 7.25
C THR A 100 3.84 -9.66 6.61
N MET A 101 5.04 -9.40 7.10
CA MET A 101 6.25 -10.07 6.62
C MET A 101 6.16 -11.57 6.87
N LYS A 102 5.73 -11.99 8.06
CA LYS A 102 5.53 -13.40 8.38
C LYS A 102 4.50 -14.05 7.46
N TYR A 103 3.42 -13.34 7.18
CA TYR A 103 2.41 -13.81 6.22
C TYR A 103 3.02 -14.00 4.83
N ALA A 104 3.81 -13.04 4.36
CA ALA A 104 4.44 -13.12 3.04
C ALA A 104 5.39 -14.31 2.96
N VAL A 105 6.17 -14.56 4.01
CA VAL A 105 7.08 -15.71 4.06
C VAL A 105 6.29 -17.01 3.98
N ASN A 106 5.17 -17.11 4.72
CA ASN A 106 4.32 -18.30 4.70
C ASN A 106 3.68 -18.52 3.32
N GLN A 107 3.43 -17.46 2.55
CA GLN A 107 2.93 -17.56 1.19
C GLN A 107 4.05 -17.75 0.17
N LYS A 108 5.29 -17.92 0.61
CA LYS A 108 6.49 -18.12 -0.23
C LYS A 108 6.72 -16.98 -1.20
N LYS A 109 6.39 -15.76 -0.81
CA LYS A 109 6.66 -14.58 -1.60
C LYS A 109 8.11 -14.13 -1.43
N LYS A 110 8.62 -13.54 -2.47
CA LYS A 110 9.99 -13.01 -2.46
C LYS A 110 10.10 -11.63 -1.83
#